data_b947ea32c1698894e98fabdd5597317a
#
_entry.id   b947ea32c1698894e98fabdd5597317a
#
_cell.length_a   1.000
_cell.length_b   1.000
_cell.length_c   1.000
_cell.angle_alpha   90.00
_cell.angle_beta   90.00
_cell.angle_gamma   90.00
#
_symmetry.space_group_name_H-M   'P 1'
#
loop_
_entity.id
_entity.type
_entity.pdbx_description
1 polymer ?
#
loop_
_entity_poly.entity_id
_entity_poly.type
_entity_poly.pdbx_seq_one_letter_code
_entity_poly.pdbx_strand_id
1 'polypeptide(L)'
;MNHLLVETATTNWNETTWGQVLLAAVLILFVNSLFFLSRRLIRVRNQRRSDVIPKVRGLSLSDMDEKHFQLQVAAAPQLLVESGLRLVVAVQGPDERKRQVVTEPTPVPQNTLVIPRDLAPIGSPLWVNWVLGDRVGPGASIRVSRTL
;
A
#
# COMPACT_ATOMS: atom_id res chain seq x y z
N MET A 1 -26.27 -42.44 -59.33
CA MET A 1 -27.10 -41.58 -58.49
C MET A 1 -26.57 -41.63 -57.07
N ASN A 2 -25.43 -40.98 -56.76
CA ASN A 2 -24.90 -40.81 -55.39
C ASN A 2 -23.68 -39.87 -55.45
N HIS A 3 -23.90 -38.56 -55.73
CA HIS A 3 -22.84 -37.55 -55.71
C HIS A 3 -23.29 -36.20 -55.15
N LEU A 4 -24.13 -36.18 -54.10
CA LEU A 4 -24.67 -34.91 -53.60
C LEU A 4 -24.62 -34.74 -52.06
N LEU A 5 -23.72 -35.42 -51.35
CA LEU A 5 -23.68 -35.26 -49.86
C LEU A 5 -22.30 -35.02 -49.28
N VAL A 6 -21.33 -34.54 -50.03
CA VAL A 6 -19.98 -34.31 -49.47
C VAL A 6 -19.58 -32.83 -49.40
N GLU A 7 -20.36 -31.89 -49.93
CA GLU A 7 -19.95 -30.50 -50.10
C GLU A 7 -20.38 -29.53 -49.01
N THR A 8 -21.15 -29.95 -48.01
CA THR A 8 -21.67 -29.03 -46.99
C THR A 8 -20.88 -29.03 -45.67
N ALA A 9 -19.86 -29.85 -45.52
CA ALA A 9 -19.16 -29.97 -44.23
C ALA A 9 -17.87 -29.13 -44.10
N THR A 10 -17.37 -28.49 -45.14
CA THR A 10 -16.06 -27.82 -45.13
C THR A 10 -16.15 -26.30 -44.94
N THR A 11 -17.32 -25.69 -45.08
CA THR A 11 -17.45 -24.22 -44.98
C THR A 11 -17.64 -23.68 -43.57
N ASN A 12 -17.96 -24.53 -42.59
CA ASN A 12 -18.31 -24.08 -41.24
C ASN A 12 -17.18 -24.00 -40.27
N TRP A 13 -16.00 -24.56 -40.57
CA TRP A 13 -14.87 -24.59 -39.61
C TRP A 13 -14.11 -23.29 -39.56
N ASN A 14 -13.97 -22.53 -40.64
CA ASN A 14 -13.21 -21.27 -40.65
C ASN A 14 -13.99 -20.10 -40.04
N GLU A 15 -15.30 -20.07 -40.14
CA GLU A 15 -16.10 -19.00 -39.53
C GLU A 15 -16.24 -19.15 -38.03
N THR A 16 -16.36 -20.38 -37.50
CA THR A 16 -16.44 -20.63 -36.06
C THR A 16 -15.10 -20.38 -35.35
N THR A 17 -13.96 -20.66 -35.98
CA THR A 17 -12.63 -20.37 -35.38
C THR A 17 -12.35 -18.88 -35.30
N TRP A 18 -12.70 -18.09 -36.32
CA TRP A 18 -12.54 -16.63 -36.29
C TRP A 18 -13.48 -15.99 -35.25
N GLY A 19 -14.71 -16.45 -35.10
CA GLY A 19 -15.64 -16.02 -34.08
C GLY A 19 -15.11 -16.27 -32.66
N GLN A 20 -14.53 -17.43 -32.43
CA GLN A 20 -13.91 -17.77 -31.14
C GLN A 20 -12.67 -16.92 -30.83
N VAL A 21 -11.82 -16.66 -31.83
CA VAL A 21 -10.64 -15.78 -31.67
C VAL A 21 -11.07 -14.34 -31.38
N LEU A 22 -12.07 -13.81 -32.06
CA LEU A 22 -12.62 -12.49 -31.80
C LEU A 22 -13.22 -12.40 -30.40
N LEU A 23 -13.99 -13.40 -29.97
CA LEU A 23 -14.57 -13.45 -28.64
C LEU A 23 -13.51 -13.52 -27.54
N ALA A 24 -12.46 -14.30 -27.74
CA ALA A 24 -11.32 -14.35 -26.84
C ALA A 24 -10.59 -13.00 -26.74
N ALA A 25 -10.35 -12.33 -27.87
CA ALA A 25 -9.73 -11.02 -27.93
C ALA A 25 -10.56 -9.96 -27.19
N VAL A 26 -11.87 -9.94 -27.39
CA VAL A 26 -12.80 -9.03 -26.69
C VAL A 26 -12.80 -9.30 -25.18
N LEU A 27 -12.80 -10.56 -24.76
CA LEU A 27 -12.73 -10.95 -23.36
C LEU A 27 -11.41 -10.48 -22.69
N ILE A 28 -10.29 -10.67 -23.37
CA ILE A 28 -8.96 -10.20 -22.89
C ILE A 28 -8.95 -8.68 -22.74
N LEU A 29 -9.45 -7.95 -23.73
CA LEU A 29 -9.56 -6.49 -23.68
C LEU A 29 -10.48 -6.03 -22.55
N PHE A 30 -11.58 -6.72 -22.32
CA PHE A 30 -12.53 -6.40 -21.25
C PHE A 30 -11.91 -6.63 -19.86
N VAL A 31 -11.24 -7.77 -19.65
CA VAL A 31 -10.55 -8.09 -18.40
C VAL A 31 -9.43 -7.08 -18.13
N ASN A 32 -8.63 -6.73 -19.13
CA ASN A 32 -7.59 -5.71 -19.00
C ASN A 32 -8.17 -4.33 -18.68
N SER A 33 -9.28 -3.95 -19.31
CA SER A 33 -9.97 -2.69 -19.02
C SER A 33 -10.50 -2.63 -17.60
N LEU A 34 -11.13 -3.71 -17.11
CA LEU A 34 -11.57 -3.82 -15.71
C LEU A 34 -10.40 -3.73 -14.72
N PHE A 35 -9.28 -4.36 -15.04
CA PHE A 35 -8.09 -4.29 -14.21
C PHE A 35 -7.49 -2.87 -14.16
N PHE A 36 -7.47 -2.17 -15.30
CA PHE A 36 -7.03 -0.76 -15.36
C PHE A 36 -7.98 0.17 -14.60
N LEU A 37 -9.30 -0.01 -14.74
CA LEU A 37 -10.30 0.75 -14.01
C LEU A 37 -10.20 0.54 -12.51
N SER A 38 -10.06 -0.70 -12.07
CA SER A 38 -9.92 -1.02 -10.65
C SER A 38 -8.67 -0.40 -10.04
N ARG A 39 -7.52 -0.46 -10.74
CA ARG A 39 -6.28 0.23 -10.32
C ARG A 39 -6.46 1.75 -10.26
N ARG A 40 -7.16 2.35 -11.22
CA ARG A 40 -7.44 3.78 -11.23
C ARG A 40 -8.36 4.19 -10.09
N LEU A 41 -9.41 3.42 -9.81
CA LEU A 41 -10.31 3.65 -8.68
C LEU A 41 -9.60 3.52 -7.34
N ILE A 42 -8.74 2.52 -7.16
CA ILE A 42 -7.94 2.35 -5.95
C ILE A 42 -6.98 3.55 -5.79
N ARG A 43 -6.34 4.01 -6.87
CA ARG A 43 -5.44 5.17 -6.84
C ARG A 43 -6.16 6.46 -6.48
N VAL A 44 -7.33 6.73 -7.08
CA VAL A 44 -8.16 7.90 -6.77
C VAL A 44 -8.70 7.82 -5.34
N ARG A 45 -9.12 6.64 -4.89
CA ARG A 45 -9.58 6.42 -3.52
C ARG A 45 -8.45 6.64 -2.51
N ASN A 46 -7.24 6.22 -2.82
CA ASN A 46 -6.05 6.47 -1.99
C ASN A 46 -5.63 7.94 -2.00
N GLN A 47 -5.71 8.63 -3.14
CA GLN A 47 -5.48 10.09 -3.19
C GLN A 47 -6.49 10.87 -2.36
N ARG A 48 -7.79 10.59 -2.47
CA ARG A 48 -8.82 11.21 -1.63
C ARG A 48 -8.64 10.92 -0.13
N ARG A 49 -7.99 9.81 0.23
CA ARG A 49 -7.62 9.49 1.61
C ARG A 49 -6.42 10.31 2.11
N SER A 50 -5.48 10.64 1.22
CA SER A 50 -4.31 11.45 1.58
C SER A 50 -4.64 12.92 1.83
N ASP A 51 -5.73 13.44 1.26
CA ASP A 51 -6.13 14.83 1.43
C ASP A 51 -6.66 15.14 2.84
N VAL A 52 -7.15 14.11 3.56
CA VAL A 52 -7.67 14.25 4.92
C VAL A 52 -6.57 14.05 5.97
N ILE A 53 -5.63 13.14 5.74
CA ILE A 53 -4.56 12.83 6.70
C ILE A 53 -3.24 13.30 6.10
N PRO A 54 -2.55 14.28 6.70
CA PRO A 54 -1.32 14.82 6.16
C PRO A 54 -0.20 13.79 6.19
N LYS A 55 0.79 13.99 5.33
CA LYS A 55 2.02 13.20 5.35
C LYS A 55 2.80 13.52 6.63
N VAL A 56 3.35 12.49 7.26
CA VAL A 56 4.28 12.65 8.38
C VAL A 56 5.50 13.45 7.92
N ARG A 57 5.89 14.48 8.69
CA ARG A 57 7.03 15.36 8.41
C ARG A 57 7.93 15.45 9.64
N GLY A 58 9.15 15.97 9.44
CA GLY A 58 10.07 16.26 10.53
C GLY A 58 10.49 15.02 11.31
N LEU A 59 10.67 13.88 10.60
CA LEU A 59 11.18 12.67 11.24
C LEU A 59 12.64 12.86 11.62
N SER A 60 12.94 12.69 12.89
CA SER A 60 14.29 12.58 13.39
C SER A 60 14.38 11.40 14.36
N LEU A 61 15.52 10.73 14.35
CA LEU A 61 15.82 9.62 15.22
C LEU A 61 17.08 9.97 16.03
N SER A 62 16.99 9.86 17.33
CA SER A 62 18.10 10.07 18.24
C SER A 62 18.27 8.87 19.17
N ASP A 63 19.49 8.62 19.61
CA ASP A 63 19.77 7.63 20.64
C ASP A 63 19.30 8.20 21.99
N MET A 64 18.48 7.43 22.69
CA MET A 64 18.03 7.77 24.04
C MET A 64 18.92 7.09 25.09
N ASP A 65 19.13 5.79 24.91
CA ASP A 65 19.98 4.94 25.74
C ASP A 65 20.49 3.73 24.93
N GLU A 66 21.19 2.80 25.58
CA GLU A 66 21.71 1.59 24.93
C GLU A 66 20.61 0.67 24.37
N LYS A 67 19.40 0.76 24.90
CA LYS A 67 18.28 -0.13 24.57
C LYS A 67 17.17 0.53 23.78
N HIS A 68 17.17 1.87 23.69
CA HIS A 68 16.05 2.60 23.08
C HIS A 68 16.51 3.70 22.14
N PHE A 69 15.70 3.89 21.09
CA PHE A 69 15.73 5.08 20.23
C PHE A 69 14.59 6.00 20.59
N GLN A 70 14.80 7.28 20.41
CA GLN A 70 13.76 8.29 20.45
C GLN A 70 13.43 8.76 19.04
N LEU A 71 12.22 8.51 18.60
CA LEU A 71 11.70 9.01 17.34
C LEU A 71 10.92 10.29 17.59
N GLN A 72 11.35 11.39 16.97
CA GLN A 72 10.62 12.66 16.98
C GLN A 72 9.89 12.85 15.64
N VAL A 73 8.71 13.43 15.71
CA VAL A 73 7.84 13.73 14.58
C VAL A 73 7.36 15.17 14.68
N ALA A 74 7.25 15.88 13.56
CA ALA A 74 6.66 17.22 13.60
C ALA A 74 5.21 17.15 14.07
N ALA A 75 4.77 18.19 14.76
CA ALA A 75 3.43 18.31 15.30
C ALA A 75 2.37 18.14 14.21
N ALA A 76 1.34 17.38 14.52
CA ALA A 76 0.18 17.24 13.65
C ALA A 76 -0.73 18.48 13.76
N PRO A 77 -1.56 18.77 12.73
CA PRO A 77 -2.56 19.81 12.81
C PRO A 77 -3.54 19.56 13.97
N GLN A 78 -3.78 20.58 14.81
CA GLN A 78 -4.55 20.46 16.05
C GLN A 78 -5.97 19.90 15.82
N LEU A 79 -6.64 20.32 14.76
CA LEU A 79 -7.97 19.82 14.39
C LEU A 79 -8.02 18.30 14.19
N LEU A 80 -6.94 17.71 13.66
CA LEU A 80 -6.85 16.27 13.44
C LEU A 80 -6.51 15.53 14.75
N VAL A 81 -5.74 16.16 15.62
CA VAL A 81 -5.45 15.65 16.97
C VAL A 81 -6.75 15.49 17.76
N GLU A 82 -7.59 16.51 17.76
CA GLU A 82 -8.91 16.50 18.40
C GLU A 82 -9.85 15.44 17.79
N SER A 83 -9.67 15.12 16.52
CA SER A 83 -10.40 14.05 15.82
C SER A 83 -9.91 12.64 16.12
N GLY A 84 -8.92 12.47 17.01
CA GLY A 84 -8.39 11.16 17.40
C GLY A 84 -7.29 10.62 16.47
N LEU A 85 -6.49 11.51 15.86
CA LEU A 85 -5.32 11.14 15.09
C LEU A 85 -4.30 10.39 15.96
N ARG A 86 -3.76 9.29 15.45
CA ARG A 86 -2.78 8.46 16.14
C ARG A 86 -1.54 8.26 15.29
N LEU A 87 -0.39 8.06 15.92
CA LEU A 87 0.86 7.75 15.26
C LEU A 87 1.13 6.23 15.36
N VAL A 88 1.49 5.64 14.25
CA VAL A 88 1.85 4.22 14.17
C VAL A 88 3.23 4.08 13.54
N VAL A 89 4.10 3.30 14.17
CA VAL A 89 5.42 2.96 13.66
C VAL A 89 5.46 1.47 13.34
N ALA A 90 6.01 1.17 12.19
CA ALA A 90 6.21 -0.21 11.75
C ALA A 90 7.64 -0.39 11.25
N VAL A 91 8.20 -1.57 11.47
CA VAL A 91 9.48 -2.02 10.94
C VAL A 91 9.26 -3.06 9.85
N GLN A 92 10.30 -3.32 9.07
CA GLN A 92 10.29 -4.46 8.16
C GLN A 92 10.38 -5.74 9.00
N GLY A 93 9.37 -6.61 8.87
CA GLY A 93 9.40 -7.90 9.53
C GLY A 93 10.44 -8.84 8.91
N PRO A 94 10.66 -10.00 9.52
CA PRO A 94 11.58 -11.03 8.99
C PRO A 94 11.15 -11.54 7.61
N ASP A 95 9.85 -11.48 7.31
CA ASP A 95 9.32 -11.63 5.96
C ASP A 95 9.32 -10.24 5.32
N GLU A 96 10.25 -9.98 4.38
CA GLU A 96 10.41 -8.68 3.68
C GLU A 96 9.12 -8.11 3.08
N ARG A 97 8.09 -8.93 2.94
CA ARG A 97 6.78 -8.54 2.39
C ARG A 97 5.83 -7.95 3.41
N LYS A 98 6.09 -8.14 4.71
CA LYS A 98 5.18 -7.70 5.77
C LYS A 98 5.87 -6.71 6.70
N ARG A 99 5.15 -5.63 7.00
CA ARG A 99 5.56 -4.66 8.01
C ARG A 99 4.97 -5.08 9.36
N GLN A 100 5.83 -5.15 10.36
CA GLN A 100 5.41 -5.42 11.73
C GLN A 100 5.22 -4.10 12.46
N VAL A 101 4.06 -3.90 13.06
CA VAL A 101 3.79 -2.72 13.91
C VAL A 101 4.59 -2.88 15.20
N VAL A 102 5.39 -1.87 15.51
CA VAL A 102 6.30 -1.86 16.67
C VAL A 102 5.67 -1.14 17.86
N THR A 103 4.81 -0.17 17.59
CA THR A 103 4.17 0.62 18.63
C THR A 103 2.66 0.51 18.51
N GLU A 104 1.97 0.49 19.65
CA GLU A 104 0.54 0.72 19.65
C GLU A 104 0.23 2.13 19.12
N PRO A 105 -0.95 2.34 18.53
CA PRO A 105 -1.36 3.65 18.06
C PRO A 105 -1.34 4.66 19.21
N THR A 106 -0.34 5.54 19.20
CA THR A 106 -0.14 6.52 20.28
C THR A 106 -0.95 7.76 20.00
N PRO A 107 -1.79 8.23 20.94
CA PRO A 107 -2.54 9.48 20.77
C PRO A 107 -1.59 10.67 20.73
N VAL A 108 -1.87 11.59 19.83
CA VAL A 108 -1.19 12.88 19.76
C VAL A 108 -1.77 13.78 20.87
N PRO A 109 -0.97 14.60 21.57
CA PRO A 109 0.17 15.36 21.03
C PRO A 109 1.57 14.82 21.36
N GLN A 110 1.73 13.58 21.74
CA GLN A 110 3.10 13.07 21.93
C GLN A 110 3.83 13.03 20.59
N ASN A 111 4.71 14.01 20.37
CA ASN A 111 5.53 14.08 19.16
C ASN A 111 6.78 13.22 19.25
N THR A 112 6.92 12.49 20.36
CA THR A 112 8.11 11.70 20.68
C THR A 112 7.70 10.31 21.08
N LEU A 113 8.30 9.31 20.44
CA LEU A 113 8.07 7.89 20.70
C LEU A 113 9.37 7.20 21.07
N VAL A 114 9.33 6.34 22.06
CA VAL A 114 10.44 5.49 22.45
C VAL A 114 10.28 4.13 21.76
N ILE A 115 11.32 3.69 21.05
CA ILE A 115 11.31 2.44 20.28
C ILE A 115 12.44 1.56 20.80
N PRO A 116 12.14 0.32 21.23
CA PRO A 116 13.16 -0.63 21.62
C PRO A 116 14.08 -1.01 20.44
N ARG A 117 15.39 -1.10 20.68
CA ARG A 117 16.39 -1.44 19.65
C ARG A 117 16.29 -2.87 19.14
N ASP A 118 15.82 -3.79 19.96
CA ASP A 118 15.58 -5.18 19.60
C ASP A 118 14.51 -5.31 18.51
N LEU A 119 13.52 -4.40 18.51
CA LEU A 119 12.46 -4.37 17.49
C LEU A 119 12.89 -3.66 16.21
N ALA A 120 13.91 -2.82 16.25
CA ALA A 120 14.37 -2.01 15.13
C ALA A 120 15.90 -2.10 14.96
N PRO A 121 16.44 -3.16 14.35
CA PRO A 121 17.87 -3.32 14.13
C PRO A 121 18.47 -2.18 13.32
N ILE A 122 19.77 -1.87 13.56
CA ILE A 122 20.51 -0.86 12.82
C ILE A 122 20.48 -1.17 11.32
N GLY A 123 20.20 -0.16 10.51
CA GLY A 123 20.05 -0.29 9.05
C GLY A 123 18.63 -0.59 8.59
N SER A 124 17.71 -1.00 9.50
CA SER A 124 16.33 -1.27 9.14
C SER A 124 15.55 0.02 8.85
N PRO A 125 14.62 0.02 7.90
CA PRO A 125 13.72 1.13 7.68
C PRO A 125 12.59 1.12 8.72
N LEU A 126 12.39 2.26 9.38
CA LEU A 126 11.19 2.57 10.17
C LEU A 126 10.17 3.28 9.29
N TRP A 127 8.96 2.79 9.28
CA TRP A 127 7.83 3.39 8.57
C TRP A 127 6.90 4.04 9.58
N VAL A 128 6.61 5.31 9.35
CA VAL A 128 5.80 6.13 10.27
C VAL A 128 4.59 6.64 9.53
N ASN A 129 3.41 6.40 10.07
CA ASN A 129 2.14 6.80 9.48
C ASN A 129 1.24 7.46 10.51
N TRP A 130 0.46 8.45 10.07
CA TRP A 130 -0.70 8.92 10.79
C TRP A 130 -1.89 8.00 10.51
N VAL A 131 -2.66 7.71 11.54
CA VAL A 131 -3.88 6.87 11.46
C VAL A 131 -5.04 7.63 12.11
N LEU A 132 -6.16 7.70 11.41
CA LEU A 132 -7.40 8.29 11.88
C LEU A 132 -8.54 7.29 11.72
N GLY A 133 -8.98 6.67 12.81
CA GLY A 133 -9.86 5.50 12.76
C GLY A 133 -9.23 4.37 11.92
N ASP A 134 -9.94 3.88 10.91
CA ASP A 134 -9.46 2.83 10.01
C ASP A 134 -8.64 3.36 8.81
N ARG A 135 -8.37 4.66 8.76
CA ARG A 135 -7.68 5.29 7.64
C ARG A 135 -6.22 5.50 7.97
N VAL A 136 -5.35 5.05 7.07
CA VAL A 136 -3.90 5.24 7.17
C VAL A 136 -3.48 6.32 6.18
N GLY A 137 -2.79 7.34 6.67
CA GLY A 137 -2.25 8.43 5.87
C GLY A 137 -0.99 8.04 5.10
N PRO A 138 -0.48 8.96 4.27
CA PRO A 138 0.79 8.75 3.57
C PRO A 138 1.94 8.60 4.57
N GLY A 139 2.70 7.50 4.43
CA GLY A 139 3.82 7.19 5.30
C GLY A 139 5.08 7.99 4.96
N ALA A 140 5.92 8.12 5.95
CA ALA A 140 7.31 8.53 5.79
C ALA A 140 8.21 7.43 6.35
N SER A 141 9.44 7.35 5.88
CA SER A 141 10.40 6.36 6.37
C SER A 141 11.71 7.02 6.77
N ILE A 142 12.33 6.49 7.81
CA ILE A 142 13.67 6.85 8.26
C ILE A 142 14.46 5.56 8.51
N ARG A 143 15.75 5.55 8.22
CA ARG A 143 16.59 4.39 8.52
C ARG A 143 17.20 4.55 9.91
N VAL A 144 17.23 3.44 10.65
CA VAL A 144 17.94 3.38 11.92
C VAL A 144 19.44 3.46 11.65
N SER A 145 20.04 4.59 11.95
CA SER A 145 21.48 4.80 11.86
C SER A 145 22.08 4.82 13.26
N ARG A 146 23.32 4.37 13.39
CA ARG A 146 24.10 4.62 14.60
C ARG A 146 24.47 6.10 14.59
N THR A 147 23.99 6.84 15.56
CA THR A 147 24.54 8.18 15.78
C THR A 147 25.95 7.98 16.36
N LEU A 148 26.96 8.43 15.62
CA LEU A 148 28.36 8.44 16.06
C LEU A 148 28.54 9.52 17.11
#